data_78a4ca91011a4b39b88fc6fecf435550
#
_entry.id   78a4ca91011a4b39b88fc6fecf435550
#
_cell.length_a   1.000
_cell.length_b   1.000
_cell.length_c   1.000
_cell.angle_alpha   90.00
_cell.angle_beta   90.00
_cell.angle_gamma   90.00
#
_symmetry.space_group_name_H-M   'P 1'
#
loop_
_entity.id
_entity.type
_entity.pdbx_description
1 polymer ?
#
loop_
_entity_poly.entity_id
_entity_poly.type
_entity_poly.pdbx_seq_one_letter_code
_entity_poly.pdbx_strand_id
1 'polypeptide(L)'
;HILLFNPDTLELVASRIINPFLPPVTFNIGQSDTDRKLSGMYRILVLTDKDGDPNRPSIGEIIGPLTKQIQLGTEGFKYYLDRPFKSFPKELVYRERDSPENSISGIVKASPKLSNLVSPDDRLVIMLFDPEKGRPVAVKILDNFKLPQKFSIGHSNALGVQPFSGKFSLRILTDKNNQPFESVIGEIIGRSKKLIALGAKNIDFVM
;
A
#
# COMPACT_ATOMS: atom_id res chain seq x y z
N HIS A 1 0.01 -16.62 3.58
CA HIS A 1 -1.19 -16.06 2.95
C HIS A 1 -1.37 -16.59 1.55
N ILE A 2 -2.58 -17.01 1.23
CA ILE A 2 -3.01 -17.42 -0.10
C ILE A 2 -4.10 -16.45 -0.53
N LEU A 3 -3.90 -15.79 -1.66
CA LEU A 3 -4.78 -14.75 -2.18
C LEU A 3 -5.35 -15.19 -3.52
N LEU A 4 -6.66 -15.10 -3.69
CA LEU A 4 -7.39 -15.44 -4.91
C LEU A 4 -7.92 -14.17 -5.56
N PHE A 5 -7.57 -13.95 -6.82
CA PHE A 5 -7.93 -12.76 -7.58
C PHE A 5 -8.83 -13.08 -8.76
N ASN A 6 -9.81 -12.21 -9.02
CA ASN A 6 -10.52 -12.21 -10.29
C ASN A 6 -9.51 -11.99 -11.44
N PRO A 7 -9.51 -12.81 -12.50
CA PRO A 7 -8.49 -12.73 -13.53
C PRO A 7 -8.57 -11.48 -14.40
N ASP A 8 -9.76 -10.88 -14.54
CA ASP A 8 -10.00 -9.75 -15.43
C ASP A 8 -9.86 -8.42 -14.70
N THR A 9 -10.40 -8.33 -13.49
CA THR A 9 -10.38 -7.09 -12.67
C THR A 9 -9.19 -7.03 -11.72
N LEU A 10 -8.53 -8.16 -11.46
CA LEU A 10 -7.49 -8.33 -10.44
C LEU A 10 -7.95 -7.93 -9.02
N GLU A 11 -9.24 -7.95 -8.80
CA GLU A 11 -9.83 -7.74 -7.49
C GLU A 11 -9.59 -8.98 -6.61
N LEU A 12 -9.19 -8.77 -5.36
CA LEU A 12 -9.10 -9.83 -4.36
C LEU A 12 -10.51 -10.34 -4.04
N VAL A 13 -10.76 -11.62 -4.27
CA VAL A 13 -12.08 -12.24 -4.07
C VAL A 13 -12.12 -13.21 -2.90
N ALA A 14 -11.00 -13.80 -2.54
CA ALA A 14 -10.87 -14.66 -1.36
C ALA A 14 -9.44 -14.63 -0.82
N SER A 15 -9.29 -14.86 0.49
CA SER A 15 -7.98 -15.00 1.12
C SER A 15 -8.01 -16.05 2.20
N ARG A 16 -6.93 -16.83 2.30
CA ARG A 16 -6.73 -17.83 3.36
C ARG A 16 -5.39 -17.65 4.04
N ILE A 17 -5.41 -17.68 5.36
CA ILE A 17 -4.21 -17.70 6.20
C ILE A 17 -3.99 -19.13 6.68
N ILE A 18 -2.74 -19.59 6.61
CA ILE A 18 -2.30 -20.85 7.20
C ILE A 18 -1.25 -20.52 8.26
N ASN A 19 -1.58 -20.79 9.51
CA ASN A 19 -0.69 -20.53 10.65
C ASN A 19 -0.93 -21.57 11.75
N PRO A 20 0.11 -22.28 12.26
CA PRO A 20 1.48 -22.29 11.76
C PRO A 20 1.60 -23.06 10.42
N PHE A 21 2.68 -22.81 9.65
CA PHE A 21 2.94 -23.59 8.46
C PHE A 21 4.41 -24.09 8.44
N LEU A 22 4.60 -25.28 7.87
CA LEU A 22 5.91 -25.85 7.58
C LEU A 22 5.89 -26.41 6.14
N PRO A 23 6.71 -25.87 5.22
CA PRO A 23 6.76 -26.36 3.86
C PRO A 23 7.31 -27.80 3.77
N PRO A 24 6.78 -28.64 2.86
CA PRO A 24 5.65 -28.37 1.97
C PRO A 24 4.31 -28.41 2.70
N VAL A 25 3.39 -27.52 2.36
CA VAL A 25 2.06 -27.45 2.95
C VAL A 25 0.98 -27.70 1.90
N THR A 26 0.01 -28.55 2.21
CA THR A 26 -1.19 -28.70 1.39
C THR A 26 -2.20 -27.61 1.74
N PHE A 27 -2.75 -26.98 0.73
CA PHE A 27 -3.74 -25.92 0.92
C PHE A 27 -4.93 -26.09 -0.01
N ASN A 28 -6.03 -25.49 0.36
CA ASN A 28 -7.16 -25.20 -0.51
C ASN A 28 -7.58 -23.77 -0.31
N ILE A 29 -8.15 -23.16 -1.34
CA ILE A 29 -8.79 -21.85 -1.27
C ILE A 29 -10.02 -21.88 -2.15
N GLY A 30 -11.14 -21.36 -1.66
CA GLY A 30 -12.39 -21.45 -2.39
C GLY A 30 -13.56 -20.81 -1.68
N GLN A 31 -14.75 -21.36 -1.87
CA GLN A 31 -16.00 -20.78 -1.41
C GLN A 31 -16.03 -20.51 0.11
N SER A 32 -15.35 -21.31 0.92
CA SER A 32 -15.28 -21.13 2.39
C SER A 32 -14.45 -19.93 2.83
N ASP A 33 -13.74 -19.29 1.92
CA ASP A 33 -12.82 -18.18 2.21
C ASP A 33 -13.39 -16.81 1.79
N THR A 34 -14.67 -16.79 1.42
CA THR A 34 -15.35 -15.55 0.97
C THR A 34 -16.87 -15.70 1.06
N ASP A 35 -17.55 -14.58 1.29
CA ASP A 35 -19.02 -14.50 1.21
C ASP A 35 -19.53 -14.36 -0.23
N ARG A 36 -18.64 -14.12 -1.20
CA ARG A 36 -18.99 -13.98 -2.61
C ARG A 36 -19.13 -15.36 -3.24
N LYS A 37 -20.13 -15.54 -4.12
CA LYS A 37 -20.25 -16.77 -4.91
C LYS A 37 -19.10 -16.85 -5.92
N LEU A 38 -18.29 -17.90 -5.79
CA LEU A 38 -17.18 -18.15 -6.69
C LEU A 38 -17.60 -19.05 -7.87
N SER A 39 -17.10 -18.75 -9.07
CA SER A 39 -17.27 -19.57 -10.27
C SER A 39 -16.25 -19.19 -11.34
N GLY A 40 -15.81 -20.16 -12.13
CA GLY A 40 -14.93 -19.92 -13.28
C GLY A 40 -13.45 -19.89 -12.95
N MET A 41 -12.71 -18.96 -13.54
CA MET A 41 -11.25 -18.87 -13.50
C MET A 41 -10.79 -17.85 -12.46
N TYR A 42 -9.61 -18.09 -11.88
CA TYR A 42 -8.98 -17.22 -10.89
C TYR A 42 -7.47 -17.18 -11.06
N ARG A 43 -6.83 -16.20 -10.43
CA ARG A 43 -5.37 -16.14 -10.29
C ARG A 43 -5.01 -16.24 -8.82
N ILE A 44 -3.90 -16.93 -8.51
CA ILE A 44 -3.42 -17.15 -7.14
C ILE A 44 -2.11 -16.42 -6.94
N LEU A 45 -1.98 -15.79 -5.78
CA LEU A 45 -0.72 -15.30 -5.24
C LEU A 45 -0.55 -15.86 -3.83
N VAL A 46 0.65 -16.35 -3.52
CA VAL A 46 0.99 -16.79 -2.17
C VAL A 46 2.19 -16.01 -1.68
N LEU A 47 2.15 -15.61 -0.42
CA LEU A 47 3.24 -14.94 0.28
C LEU A 47 3.31 -15.41 1.73
N THR A 48 4.49 -15.31 2.32
CA THR A 48 4.65 -15.46 3.76
C THR A 48 4.30 -14.14 4.45
N ASP A 49 3.90 -14.24 5.71
CA ASP A 49 3.62 -13.11 6.59
C ASP A 49 4.35 -13.39 7.91
N LYS A 50 5.27 -12.52 8.27
CA LYS A 50 6.10 -12.65 9.46
C LYS A 50 5.70 -11.72 10.59
N ASP A 51 5.04 -10.62 10.26
CA ASP A 51 4.66 -9.58 11.21
C ASP A 51 3.18 -9.58 11.57
N GLY A 52 2.38 -10.45 10.90
CA GLY A 52 0.94 -10.58 11.13
C GLY A 52 0.11 -9.51 10.40
N ASP A 53 0.71 -8.74 9.50
CA ASP A 53 -0.01 -7.80 8.62
C ASP A 53 0.02 -8.26 7.15
N PRO A 54 -0.92 -9.11 6.73
CA PRO A 54 -0.98 -9.68 5.39
C PRO A 54 -1.19 -8.65 4.28
N ASN A 55 -1.64 -7.47 4.65
CA ASN A 55 -1.88 -6.40 3.69
C ASN A 55 -0.64 -5.54 3.44
N ARG A 56 0.41 -5.79 4.21
CA ARG A 56 1.65 -5.03 4.15
C ARG A 56 2.86 -5.96 4.30
N PRO A 57 3.16 -6.75 3.25
CA PRO A 57 4.34 -7.60 3.27
C PRO A 57 5.61 -6.80 3.58
N SER A 58 6.44 -7.35 4.45
CA SER A 58 7.64 -6.71 4.96
C SER A 58 8.93 -7.32 4.38
N ILE A 59 10.06 -6.65 4.62
CA ILE A 59 11.38 -7.16 4.21
C ILE A 59 11.65 -8.50 4.89
N GLY A 60 12.10 -9.48 4.10
CA GLY A 60 12.40 -10.84 4.57
C GLY A 60 11.25 -11.82 4.42
N GLU A 61 10.09 -11.39 4.00
CA GLU A 61 9.01 -12.25 3.54
C GLU A 61 9.32 -12.79 2.15
N ILE A 62 8.64 -13.87 1.79
CA ILE A 62 8.83 -14.55 0.51
C ILE A 62 7.51 -14.52 -0.24
N ILE A 63 7.59 -14.22 -1.53
CA ILE A 63 6.44 -14.18 -2.43
C ILE A 63 6.70 -15.07 -3.64
N GLY A 64 5.66 -15.74 -4.11
CA GLY A 64 5.71 -16.42 -5.40
C GLY A 64 5.13 -15.60 -6.55
N PRO A 65 5.11 -16.13 -7.76
CA PRO A 65 4.57 -15.45 -8.93
C PRO A 65 3.04 -15.40 -8.91
N LEU A 66 2.43 -14.32 -9.39
CA LEU A 66 1.00 -14.34 -9.69
C LEU A 66 0.75 -15.37 -10.81
N THR A 67 -0.12 -16.36 -10.56
CA THR A 67 -0.35 -17.43 -11.51
C THR A 67 -1.00 -16.96 -12.80
N LYS A 68 -0.96 -17.77 -13.84
CA LYS A 68 -1.93 -17.72 -14.93
C LYS A 68 -3.32 -18.07 -14.39
N GLN A 69 -4.32 -17.98 -15.23
CA GLN A 69 -5.69 -18.34 -14.86
C GLN A 69 -5.78 -19.83 -14.49
N ILE A 70 -6.42 -20.13 -13.38
CA ILE A 70 -6.65 -21.48 -12.85
C ILE A 70 -8.15 -21.65 -12.66
N GLN A 71 -8.70 -22.77 -13.15
CA GLN A 71 -10.12 -23.10 -12.98
C GLN A 71 -10.41 -23.42 -11.51
N LEU A 72 -11.51 -22.89 -10.98
CA LEU A 72 -12.02 -23.31 -9.67
C LEU A 72 -12.28 -24.83 -9.68
N GLY A 73 -11.82 -25.53 -8.63
CA GLY A 73 -11.87 -26.99 -8.54
C GLY A 73 -10.64 -27.72 -9.09
N THR A 74 -9.61 -26.99 -9.58
CA THR A 74 -8.33 -27.61 -9.95
C THR A 74 -7.67 -28.25 -8.73
N GLU A 75 -7.33 -29.53 -8.85
CA GLU A 75 -6.62 -30.31 -7.86
C GLU A 75 -5.15 -30.54 -8.23
N GLY A 76 -4.32 -30.85 -7.24
CA GLY A 76 -2.90 -31.18 -7.45
C GLY A 76 -2.04 -30.02 -7.94
N PHE A 77 -2.54 -28.80 -7.85
CA PHE A 77 -1.79 -27.59 -8.21
C PHE A 77 -0.62 -27.39 -7.26
N LYS A 78 0.58 -27.20 -7.84
CA LYS A 78 1.81 -26.91 -7.09
C LYS A 78 2.17 -25.44 -7.24
N TYR A 79 2.45 -24.78 -6.12
CA TYR A 79 2.86 -23.39 -6.07
C TYR A 79 4.19 -23.25 -5.32
N TYR A 80 5.10 -22.46 -5.86
CA TYR A 80 6.42 -22.25 -5.28
C TYR A 80 6.60 -20.79 -4.88
N LEU A 81 7.06 -20.59 -3.66
CA LEU A 81 7.57 -19.30 -3.19
C LEU A 81 9.01 -19.19 -3.69
N ASP A 82 9.29 -18.29 -4.61
CA ASP A 82 10.53 -18.30 -5.39
C ASP A 82 11.43 -17.07 -5.17
N ARG A 83 10.95 -16.05 -4.48
CA ARG A 83 11.74 -14.82 -4.29
C ARG A 83 11.43 -14.07 -2.99
N PRO A 84 12.43 -13.35 -2.42
CA PRO A 84 12.18 -12.38 -1.35
C PRO A 84 11.19 -11.31 -1.81
N PHE A 85 10.30 -10.90 -0.92
CA PHE A 85 9.38 -9.81 -1.20
C PHE A 85 10.16 -8.49 -1.39
N LYS A 86 9.93 -7.84 -2.52
CA LYS A 86 10.39 -6.48 -2.81
C LYS A 86 9.23 -5.58 -3.21
N SER A 87 8.27 -6.14 -3.92
CA SER A 87 7.04 -5.47 -4.37
C SER A 87 6.03 -6.51 -4.84
N PHE A 88 4.77 -6.16 -4.83
CA PHE A 88 3.75 -6.96 -5.51
C PHE A 88 4.01 -7.06 -7.03
N PRO A 89 3.52 -8.12 -7.69
CA PRO A 89 3.48 -8.17 -9.15
C PRO A 89 2.87 -6.89 -9.73
N LYS A 90 3.46 -6.41 -10.82
CA LYS A 90 3.05 -5.12 -11.43
C LYS A 90 1.57 -5.10 -11.81
N GLU A 91 1.02 -6.25 -12.16
CA GLU A 91 -0.39 -6.44 -12.50
C GLU A 91 -1.32 -6.18 -11.31
N LEU A 92 -0.86 -6.48 -10.09
CA LEU A 92 -1.63 -6.28 -8.86
C LEU A 92 -1.43 -4.91 -8.23
N VAL A 93 -0.46 -4.14 -8.70
CA VAL A 93 -0.31 -2.76 -8.26
C VAL A 93 -1.32 -1.93 -9.01
N TYR A 94 -2.42 -1.58 -8.33
CA TYR A 94 -3.39 -0.65 -8.88
C TYR A 94 -2.68 0.67 -9.21
N ARG A 95 -2.58 0.97 -10.50
CA ARG A 95 -1.96 2.18 -11.03
C ARG A 95 -2.97 2.95 -11.88
N GLU A 96 -4.07 3.33 -11.29
CA GLU A 96 -4.85 4.39 -11.89
C GLU A 96 -3.99 5.66 -11.92
N ARG A 97 -3.95 6.34 -13.06
CA ARG A 97 -3.30 7.65 -13.11
C ARG A 97 -4.05 8.58 -12.20
N ASP A 98 -3.32 9.38 -11.42
CA ASP A 98 -3.94 10.42 -10.63
C ASP A 98 -4.78 11.32 -11.54
N SER A 99 -6.04 11.45 -11.17
CA SER A 99 -6.98 12.42 -11.73
C SER A 99 -7.31 13.45 -10.65
N PRO A 100 -7.91 14.58 -11.01
CA PRO A 100 -8.37 15.55 -10.02
C PRO A 100 -9.36 15.02 -9.00
N GLU A 101 -10.06 13.94 -9.31
CA GLU A 101 -11.10 13.32 -8.47
C GLU A 101 -10.53 12.25 -7.55
N ASN A 102 -9.42 11.59 -7.93
CA ASN A 102 -8.83 10.49 -7.19
C ASN A 102 -7.48 10.85 -6.55
N SER A 103 -7.18 12.13 -6.41
CA SER A 103 -5.98 12.62 -5.73
C SER A 103 -6.25 13.82 -4.86
N ILE A 104 -5.42 14.01 -3.84
CA ILE A 104 -5.38 15.19 -2.97
C ILE A 104 -4.14 15.98 -3.37
N SER A 105 -4.31 17.28 -3.63
CA SER A 105 -3.20 18.14 -4.06
C SER A 105 -3.11 19.43 -3.26
N GLY A 106 -1.89 19.98 -3.18
CA GLY A 106 -1.65 21.19 -2.42
C GLY A 106 -0.20 21.63 -2.40
N ILE A 107 0.12 22.44 -1.40
CA ILE A 107 1.47 22.94 -1.15
C ILE A 107 1.82 22.63 0.32
N VAL A 108 3.00 22.06 0.53
CA VAL A 108 3.58 21.87 1.86
C VAL A 108 4.62 22.94 2.14
N LYS A 109 4.59 23.47 3.37
CA LYS A 109 5.50 24.49 3.89
C LYS A 109 6.05 24.02 5.24
N ALA A 110 7.24 24.45 5.61
CA ALA A 110 7.67 24.38 7.02
C ALA A 110 7.25 25.65 7.74
N SER A 111 6.91 25.51 9.02
CA SER A 111 6.79 26.68 9.88
C SER A 111 8.14 27.40 10.00
N PRO A 112 8.16 28.72 10.19
CA PRO A 112 9.41 29.47 10.31
C PRO A 112 10.36 28.95 11.40
N LYS A 113 9.80 28.34 12.47
CA LYS A 113 10.57 27.77 13.57
C LYS A 113 11.27 26.45 13.21
N LEU A 114 10.79 25.76 12.21
CA LEU A 114 11.27 24.41 11.82
C LEU A 114 12.00 24.40 10.48
N SER A 115 11.97 25.52 9.74
CA SER A 115 12.54 25.58 8.40
C SER A 115 14.04 25.27 8.34
N ASN A 116 14.79 25.59 9.39
CA ASN A 116 16.21 25.32 9.53
C ASN A 116 16.54 23.85 9.86
N LEU A 117 15.54 23.04 10.19
CA LEU A 117 15.72 21.60 10.45
C LEU A 117 15.61 20.77 9.17
N VAL A 118 15.17 21.35 8.06
CA VAL A 118 15.09 20.67 6.77
C VAL A 118 16.46 20.67 6.12
N SER A 119 16.99 19.48 5.83
CA SER A 119 18.26 19.31 5.10
C SER A 119 18.01 19.07 3.61
N PRO A 120 18.93 19.48 2.72
CA PRO A 120 18.88 19.11 1.29
C PRO A 120 18.86 17.59 1.03
N ASP A 121 19.41 16.81 1.95
CA ASP A 121 19.50 15.34 1.85
C ASP A 121 18.25 14.63 2.39
N ASP A 122 17.33 15.38 3.03
CA ASP A 122 16.09 14.80 3.51
C ASP A 122 15.19 14.43 2.35
N ARG A 123 14.37 13.38 2.55
CA ARG A 123 13.24 13.09 1.67
C ARG A 123 11.96 13.67 2.26
N LEU A 124 11.03 14.06 1.42
CA LEU A 124 9.69 14.44 1.84
C LEU A 124 8.75 13.26 1.63
N VAL A 125 8.19 12.75 2.70
CA VAL A 125 7.24 11.64 2.67
C VAL A 125 5.84 12.16 2.93
N ILE A 126 4.94 11.86 2.02
CA ILE A 126 3.53 12.26 2.04
C ILE A 126 2.69 10.99 2.14
N MET A 127 1.82 10.90 3.14
CA MET A 127 1.02 9.71 3.40
C MET A 127 -0.45 10.05 3.59
N LEU A 128 -1.32 9.22 3.04
CA LEU A 128 -2.75 9.19 3.38
C LEU A 128 -3.01 8.02 4.33
N PHE A 129 -3.63 8.31 5.46
CA PHE A 129 -4.04 7.31 6.45
C PHE A 129 -5.55 7.11 6.44
N ASP A 130 -5.95 5.85 6.41
CA ASP A 130 -7.33 5.44 6.67
C ASP A 130 -7.65 5.74 8.14
N PRO A 131 -8.65 6.60 8.43
CA PRO A 131 -8.96 6.99 9.79
C PRO A 131 -9.53 5.85 10.64
N GLU A 132 -10.17 4.86 10.03
CA GLU A 132 -10.78 3.73 10.72
C GLU A 132 -9.74 2.64 11.04
N LYS A 133 -8.83 2.39 10.12
CA LYS A 133 -7.82 1.34 10.25
C LYS A 133 -6.50 1.83 10.85
N GLY A 134 -6.31 3.15 10.93
CA GLY A 134 -5.09 3.77 11.46
C GLY A 134 -3.81 3.48 10.65
N ARG A 135 -3.94 3.00 9.41
CA ARG A 135 -2.82 2.60 8.56
C ARG A 135 -2.73 3.45 7.29
N PRO A 136 -1.52 3.59 6.70
CA PRO A 136 -1.37 4.28 5.44
C PRO A 136 -2.01 3.49 4.30
N VAL A 137 -2.71 4.20 3.41
CA VAL A 137 -3.31 3.65 2.18
C VAL A 137 -2.58 4.13 0.93
N ALA A 138 -1.87 5.24 1.02
CA ALA A 138 -1.01 5.74 -0.05
C ALA A 138 0.22 6.42 0.53
N VAL A 139 1.36 6.29 -0.17
CA VAL A 139 2.63 6.93 0.19
C VAL A 139 3.30 7.46 -1.07
N LYS A 140 3.73 8.71 -1.00
CA LYS A 140 4.57 9.36 -2.00
C LYS A 140 5.84 9.86 -1.36
N ILE A 141 6.97 9.56 -1.97
CA ILE A 141 8.29 10.01 -1.53
C ILE A 141 8.85 10.95 -2.59
N LEU A 142 9.35 12.08 -2.15
CA LEU A 142 9.99 13.08 -3.02
C LEU A 142 11.42 13.28 -2.54
N ASP A 143 12.37 12.91 -3.39
CA ASP A 143 13.78 13.22 -3.21
C ASP A 143 14.09 14.64 -3.70
N ASN A 144 15.11 15.28 -3.17
CA ASN A 144 15.59 16.61 -3.57
C ASN A 144 14.48 17.69 -3.57
N PHE A 145 13.56 17.64 -2.62
CA PHE A 145 12.47 18.61 -2.51
C PHE A 145 12.96 19.97 -2.00
N LYS A 146 12.19 21.02 -2.29
CA LYS A 146 12.41 22.38 -1.77
C LYS A 146 11.09 22.96 -1.28
N LEU A 147 11.07 23.44 -0.04
CA LEU A 147 9.90 24.09 0.50
C LEU A 147 9.82 25.58 0.07
N PRO A 148 8.64 26.09 -0.31
CA PRO A 148 7.35 25.38 -0.37
C PRO A 148 7.29 24.39 -1.55
N GLN A 149 6.81 23.16 -1.29
CA GLN A 149 6.75 22.08 -2.27
C GLN A 149 5.30 21.80 -2.69
N LYS A 150 5.02 21.83 -3.99
CA LYS A 150 3.75 21.32 -4.53
C LYS A 150 3.71 19.79 -4.43
N PHE A 151 2.54 19.25 -4.11
CA PHE A 151 2.34 17.81 -4.07
C PHE A 151 0.98 17.41 -4.66
N SER A 152 0.92 16.18 -5.11
CA SER A 152 -0.31 15.42 -5.37
C SER A 152 -0.08 14.00 -4.88
N ILE A 153 -1.05 13.42 -4.18
CA ILE A 153 -1.04 12.04 -3.72
C ILE A 153 -2.42 11.43 -3.96
N GLY A 154 -2.45 10.27 -4.57
CA GLY A 154 -3.70 9.65 -4.98
C GLY A 154 -3.53 8.17 -5.29
N HIS A 155 -4.39 7.63 -6.13
CA HIS A 155 -4.39 6.22 -6.49
C HIS A 155 -3.08 5.73 -7.07
N SER A 156 -2.32 6.55 -7.79
CA SER A 156 -0.99 6.18 -8.31
C SER A 156 0.03 5.88 -7.21
N ASN A 157 -0.24 6.31 -5.99
CA ASN A 157 0.59 6.14 -4.80
C ASN A 157 0.03 5.10 -3.81
N ALA A 158 -1.00 4.35 -4.21
CA ALA A 158 -1.66 3.35 -3.36
C ALA A 158 -0.69 2.26 -2.88
N LEU A 159 -0.81 1.89 -1.60
CA LEU A 159 -0.05 0.78 -0.99
C LEU A 159 -0.73 -0.58 -1.16
N GLY A 160 -1.94 -0.61 -1.66
CA GLY A 160 -2.71 -1.83 -1.85
C GLY A 160 -3.09 -2.07 -3.29
N VAL A 161 -3.77 -3.19 -3.51
CA VAL A 161 -4.30 -3.62 -4.82
C VAL A 161 -5.72 -3.13 -5.08
N GLN A 162 -6.31 -2.40 -4.13
CA GLN A 162 -7.67 -1.89 -4.22
C GLN A 162 -7.67 -0.36 -4.27
N PRO A 163 -8.53 0.26 -5.09
CA PRO A 163 -8.75 1.69 -5.02
C PRO A 163 -9.30 2.06 -3.63
N PHE A 164 -8.90 3.21 -3.15
CA PHE A 164 -9.41 3.76 -1.90
C PHE A 164 -10.29 4.98 -2.19
N SER A 165 -11.29 5.21 -1.37
CA SER A 165 -12.23 6.33 -1.48
C SER A 165 -12.58 6.88 -0.11
N GLY A 166 -13.16 8.09 -0.08
CA GLY A 166 -13.61 8.71 1.16
C GLY A 166 -12.71 9.82 1.67
N LYS A 167 -12.51 9.88 2.99
CA LYS A 167 -11.75 10.93 3.67
C LYS A 167 -10.56 10.34 4.42
N PHE A 168 -9.42 11.02 4.37
CA PHE A 168 -8.15 10.54 4.89
C PHE A 168 -7.48 11.56 5.81
N SER A 169 -6.70 11.09 6.75
CA SER A 169 -5.74 11.93 7.45
C SER A 169 -4.47 12.05 6.61
N LEU A 170 -4.05 13.27 6.33
CA LEU A 170 -2.81 13.57 5.64
C LEU A 170 -1.69 13.72 6.66
N ARG A 171 -0.62 12.94 6.49
CA ARG A 171 0.63 13.09 7.24
C ARG A 171 1.74 13.41 6.25
N ILE A 172 2.55 14.40 6.58
CA ILE A 172 3.75 14.76 5.81
C ILE A 172 4.91 14.86 6.79
N LEU A 173 6.04 14.25 6.41
CA LEU A 173 7.24 14.28 7.24
C LEU A 173 8.51 14.43 6.39
N THR A 174 9.56 14.97 7.02
CA THR A 174 10.93 14.83 6.49
C THR A 174 11.48 13.50 6.96
N ASP A 175 12.08 12.74 6.06
CA ASP A 175 12.66 11.43 6.35
C ASP A 175 14.18 11.53 6.21
N LYS A 176 14.88 11.34 7.32
CA LYS A 176 16.33 11.48 7.43
C LYS A 176 17.08 10.16 7.39
N ASN A 177 16.39 9.04 7.63
CA ASN A 177 17.00 7.71 7.74
C ASN A 177 16.68 6.79 6.55
N ASN A 178 15.95 7.28 5.55
CA ASN A 178 15.43 6.50 4.42
C ASN A 178 14.44 5.40 4.82
N GLN A 179 13.78 5.55 5.98
CA GLN A 179 12.79 4.61 6.50
C GLN A 179 11.47 5.34 6.80
N PRO A 180 10.62 5.57 5.82
CA PRO A 180 9.48 6.48 5.91
C PRO A 180 8.42 6.11 6.97
N PHE A 181 8.52 4.92 7.53
CA PHE A 181 7.62 4.42 8.58
C PHE A 181 8.27 4.40 9.98
N GLU A 182 9.57 4.67 10.07
CA GLU A 182 10.33 4.73 11.31
C GLU A 182 10.87 6.13 11.52
N SER A 183 10.18 6.90 12.36
CA SER A 183 10.57 8.28 12.64
C SER A 183 11.80 8.33 13.56
N VAL A 184 12.75 9.20 13.24
CA VAL A 184 13.94 9.49 14.05
C VAL A 184 13.94 10.91 14.57
N ILE A 185 14.78 11.14 15.59
CA ILE A 185 14.94 12.49 16.18
C ILE A 185 15.43 13.48 15.12
N GLY A 186 14.80 14.65 15.07
CA GLY A 186 15.11 15.72 14.12
C GLY A 186 14.27 15.73 12.85
N GLU A 187 13.43 14.76 12.65
CA GLU A 187 12.41 14.79 11.60
C GLU A 187 11.26 15.74 11.97
N ILE A 188 10.75 16.42 10.96
CA ILE A 188 9.57 17.28 11.11
C ILE A 188 8.36 16.47 10.68
N ILE A 189 7.35 16.37 11.54
CA ILE A 189 6.13 15.62 11.25
C ILE A 189 4.94 16.55 11.38
N GLY A 190 4.19 16.67 10.27
CA GLY A 190 2.91 17.37 10.24
C GLY A 190 1.74 16.38 10.05
N ARG A 191 0.60 16.69 10.65
CA ARG A 191 -0.66 15.95 10.47
C ARG A 191 -1.80 16.91 10.20
N SER A 192 -2.69 16.55 9.28
CA SER A 192 -3.91 17.32 9.04
C SER A 192 -4.81 17.32 10.28
N LYS A 193 -5.30 18.49 10.67
CA LYS A 193 -6.25 18.62 11.79
C LYS A 193 -7.62 18.03 11.49
N LYS A 194 -7.99 17.95 10.22
CA LYS A 194 -9.26 17.42 9.73
C LYS A 194 -9.01 16.35 8.68
N LEU A 195 -9.97 15.47 8.51
CA LEU A 195 -9.96 14.52 7.40
C LEU A 195 -10.16 15.26 6.07
N ILE A 196 -9.41 14.88 5.08
CA ILE A 196 -9.39 15.48 3.74
C ILE A 196 -10.03 14.48 2.78
N ALA A 197 -11.03 14.92 2.03
CA ALA A 197 -11.67 14.08 1.03
C ALA A 197 -10.74 13.83 -0.16
N LEU A 198 -10.80 12.64 -0.73
CA LEU A 198 -10.20 12.37 -2.04
C LEU A 198 -10.81 13.35 -3.06
N GLY A 199 -9.99 13.89 -3.97
CA GLY A 199 -10.39 14.96 -4.88
C GLY A 199 -10.14 16.38 -4.35
N ALA A 200 -9.77 16.56 -3.07
CA ALA A 200 -9.48 17.88 -2.52
C ALA A 200 -8.24 18.52 -3.16
N LYS A 201 -8.36 19.83 -3.45
CA LYS A 201 -7.32 20.61 -4.12
C LYS A 201 -6.89 21.81 -3.27
N ASN A 202 -5.75 22.38 -3.62
CA ASN A 202 -5.24 23.61 -3.00
C ASN A 202 -5.08 23.53 -1.47
N ILE A 203 -4.70 22.35 -0.97
CA ILE A 203 -4.41 22.18 0.45
C ILE A 203 -3.16 22.97 0.81
N ASP A 204 -3.28 23.92 1.74
CA ASP A 204 -2.14 24.61 2.33
C ASP A 204 -1.75 23.87 3.62
N PHE A 205 -0.65 23.11 3.55
CA PHE A 205 -0.20 22.25 4.63
C PHE A 205 1.09 22.81 5.26
N VAL A 206 1.06 23.05 6.55
CA VAL A 206 2.22 23.55 7.33
C VAL A 206 2.68 22.47 8.30
N MET A 207 3.95 22.07 8.16
CA MET A 207 4.64 21.20 9.10
C MET A 207 5.18 21.99 10.29
#